data_26027e95b0352e3b1003dee0cbc0929b
#
_entry.id   26027e95b0352e3b1003dee0cbc0929b
#
_cell.length_a   1.000
_cell.length_b   1.000
_cell.length_c   1.000
_cell.angle_alpha   90.00
_cell.angle_beta   90.00
_cell.angle_gamma   90.00
#
_symmetry.space_group_name_H-M   'P 1'
#
loop_
_entity.id
_entity.type
_entity.pdbx_description
1 polymer ?
#
loop_
_entity_poly.entity_id
_entity_poly.type
_entity_poly.pdbx_seq_one_letter_code
_entity_poly.pdbx_strand_id
1 'polypeptide(L)' 'MDPNSIDLESIDKLFEYEKHARVIDQLTVDELKEFAKLYCKLYLKQQEVVSTLASL' A
#
# COMPACT_ATOMS: atom_id res chain seq x y z
N MET A 1 -0.38 -3.02 14.44
CA MET A 1 0.73 -2.59 13.56
C MET A 1 0.72 -1.08 13.44
N ASP A 2 1.86 -0.48 13.65
CA ASP A 2 2.01 0.98 13.56
C ASP A 2 2.68 1.33 12.23
N PRO A 3 2.01 2.09 11.34
CA PRO A 3 2.63 2.50 10.08
C PRO A 3 3.93 3.30 10.29
N ASN A 4 4.07 3.95 11.43
CA ASN A 4 5.29 4.69 11.75
C ASN A 4 6.50 3.80 12.03
N SER A 5 6.30 2.48 12.18
CA SER A 5 7.39 1.54 12.36
C SER A 5 8.09 1.17 11.05
N ILE A 6 7.52 1.59 9.92
CA ILE A 6 8.08 1.34 8.59
C ILE A 6 8.69 2.65 8.08
N ASP A 7 9.99 2.65 7.86
CA ASP A 7 10.70 3.83 7.35
C ASP A 7 10.84 3.75 5.82
N LEU A 8 10.48 4.83 5.16
CA LEU A 8 10.70 4.99 3.73
C LEU A 8 11.90 5.92 3.54
N GLU A 9 12.96 5.40 2.94
CA GLU A 9 14.20 6.15 2.77
C GLU A 9 14.18 7.09 1.56
N SER A 10 13.36 6.75 0.55
CA SER A 10 13.21 7.58 -0.63
C SER A 10 12.27 8.74 -0.36
N ILE A 11 12.70 9.96 -0.68
CA ILE A 11 11.88 11.16 -0.56
C ILE A 11 10.63 11.06 -1.43
N ASP A 12 10.78 10.51 -2.64
CA ASP A 12 9.65 10.32 -3.56
C ASP A 12 8.59 9.39 -2.96
N LYS A 13 9.01 8.32 -2.31
CA LYS A 13 8.10 7.38 -1.67
C LYS A 13 7.44 7.99 -0.44
N LEU A 14 8.16 8.81 0.32
CA LEU A 14 7.59 9.55 1.42
C LEU A 14 6.49 10.49 0.96
N PHE A 15 6.70 11.23 -0.13
CA PHE A 15 5.67 12.09 -0.69
C PHE A 15 4.45 11.31 -1.16
N GLU A 16 4.65 10.18 -1.82
CA GLU A 16 3.56 9.30 -2.23
C GLU A 16 2.77 8.82 -1.02
N TYR A 17 3.46 8.37 0.01
CA TYR A 17 2.82 7.92 1.24
C TYR A 17 1.97 9.03 1.88
N GLU A 18 2.51 10.24 1.97
CA GLU A 18 1.78 11.36 2.55
C GLU A 18 0.51 11.71 1.77
N LYS A 19 0.57 11.65 0.44
CA LYS A 19 -0.61 11.86 -0.41
C LYS A 19 -1.67 10.79 -0.13
N HIS A 20 -1.27 9.53 -0.07
CA HIS A 20 -2.18 8.43 0.22
C HIS A 20 -2.76 8.55 1.63
N ALA A 21 -1.95 8.92 2.61
CA ALA A 21 -2.40 9.08 3.98
C ALA A 21 -3.48 10.16 4.10
N ARG A 22 -3.33 11.28 3.38
CA ARG A 22 -4.34 12.35 3.37
C ARG A 22 -5.66 11.88 2.79
N VAL A 23 -5.61 11.11 1.71
CA VAL A 23 -6.82 10.54 1.09
C VAL A 23 -7.48 9.57 2.06
N ILE A 24 -6.70 8.69 2.67
CA ILE A 24 -7.21 7.69 3.62
C ILE A 24 -7.91 8.37 4.80
N ASP A 25 -7.35 9.46 5.32
CA ASP A 25 -7.92 10.18 6.44
C ASP A 25 -9.30 10.80 6.14
N GLN A 26 -9.63 10.96 4.86
CA GLN A 26 -10.90 11.53 4.42
C GLN A 26 -11.95 10.47 4.07
N LEU A 27 -11.58 9.20 4.07
CA LEU A 27 -12.49 8.12 3.65
C LEU A 27 -13.45 7.73 4.76
N THR A 28 -14.66 7.32 4.37
CA THR A 28 -15.60 6.69 5.28
C THR A 28 -15.13 5.30 5.67
N VAL A 29 -15.76 4.70 6.69
CA VAL A 29 -15.41 3.33 7.12
C VAL A 29 -15.59 2.33 5.98
N ASP A 30 -16.67 2.42 5.22
CA ASP A 30 -16.91 1.52 4.08
C ASP A 30 -15.89 1.70 2.98
N GLU A 31 -15.53 2.95 2.66
CA GLU A 31 -14.48 3.27 1.70
C GLU A 31 -13.12 2.74 2.17
N LEU A 32 -12.82 2.84 3.47
CA LEU A 32 -11.59 2.30 4.03
C LEU A 32 -11.50 0.78 3.86
N LYS A 33 -12.62 0.08 4.06
CA LYS A 33 -12.66 -1.38 3.87
C LYS A 33 -12.37 -1.76 2.41
N GLU A 34 -12.98 -1.06 1.47
CA GLU A 34 -12.74 -1.30 0.04
C GLU A 34 -11.29 -0.98 -0.33
N PHE A 35 -10.77 0.12 0.18
CA PHE A 35 -9.41 0.53 -0.04
C PHE A 35 -8.42 -0.53 0.47
N ALA A 36 -8.64 -1.02 1.68
CA ALA A 36 -7.80 -2.05 2.27
C ALA A 36 -7.82 -3.35 1.45
N LYS A 37 -8.99 -3.76 0.97
CA LYS A 37 -9.12 -4.95 0.12
C LYS A 37 -8.41 -4.77 -1.22
N LEU A 38 -8.49 -3.58 -1.80
CA LEU A 38 -7.79 -3.26 -3.04
C LEU A 38 -6.28 -3.39 -2.86
N TYR A 39 -5.74 -2.77 -1.82
CA TYR A 39 -4.30 -2.83 -1.56
C TYR A 39 -3.84 -4.25 -1.22
N CYS A 40 -4.67 -5.01 -0.51
CA CYS A 40 -4.38 -6.41 -0.24
C CYS A 40 -4.24 -7.21 -1.54
N LYS A 41 -5.17 -7.02 -2.48
CA LYS A 41 -5.10 -7.69 -3.78
C LYS A 41 -3.88 -7.26 -4.59
N LEU A 42 -3.58 -5.98 -4.59
CA LEU A 42 -2.39 -5.46 -5.30
C LEU A 42 -1.11 -6.06 -4.71
N TYR A 43 -1.04 -6.14 -3.39
CA TYR A 43 0.11 -6.74 -2.71
C TYR A 43 0.29 -8.21 -3.08
N LEU A 44 -0.80 -8.98 -3.04
CA LEU A 44 -0.77 -10.39 -3.41
C LEU A 44 -0.44 -10.59 -4.88
N LYS A 45 -0.97 -9.72 -5.75
CA LYS A 45 -0.66 -9.76 -7.18
C LYS A 45 0.82 -9.49 -7.42
N GLN A 46 1.40 -8.55 -6.70
CA GLN A 46 2.83 -8.27 -6.77
C GLN A 46 3.65 -9.51 -6.39
N GLN A 47 3.23 -10.23 -5.36
CA GLN A 47 3.89 -11.48 -4.96
C GLN A 47 3.82 -12.54 -6.06
N GLU A 48 2.67 -12.69 -6.72
CA GLU A 48 2.53 -13.61 -7.84
C GLU A 48 3.51 -13.27 -8.97
N VAL A 49 3.59 -11.98 -9.33
CA VAL A 49 4.48 -11.52 -10.39
C VAL A 49 5.94 -11.80 -10.04
N VAL A 50 6.34 -11.51 -8.82
CA VAL A 50 7.71 -11.77 -8.35
C VAL A 50 8.01 -13.26 -8.38
N SER A 51 7.08 -14.11 -7.92
CA SER A 51 7.24 -15.57 -7.95
C SER A 51 7.38 -16.08 -9.38
N THR A 52 6.59 -15.57 -10.31
CA THR A 52 6.68 -15.92 -11.72
C THR A 52 8.04 -15.56 -12.30
N LEU A 53 8.53 -14.35 -12.02
CA LEU A 53 9.85 -13.91 -12.49
C LEU A 53 10.98 -14.77 -11.89
N ALA A 54 10.83 -15.15 -10.62
CA ALA A 54 11.83 -15.99 -9.96
C ALA A 54 11.87 -17.41 -10.52
N SER A 55 10.78 -17.90 -11.13
CA SER A 55 10.74 -19.23 -11.73
C SER A 55 11.24 -19.26 -13.18
N LEU A 56 11.50 -18.12 -13.78
CA LEU A 56 12.10 -18.03 -15.09
C LEU A 56 13.60 -18.23 -14.99
#